data_c0f2adaa999b44247657a3d1bcb0bc89
#
_entry.id   c0f2adaa999b44247657a3d1bcb0bc89
#
_cell.length_a   1.000
_cell.length_b   1.000
_cell.length_c   1.000
_cell.angle_alpha   90.00
_cell.angle_beta   90.00
_cell.angle_gamma   90.00
#
_symmetry.space_group_name_H-M   'P 1'
#
loop_
_entity.id
_entity.type
_entity.pdbx_description
1 polymer ?
#
loop_
_entity_poly.entity_id
_entity_poly.type
_entity_poly.pdbx_seq_one_letter_code
_entity_poly.pdbx_strand_id
1 'polypeptide(L)'
;MKAPRVPRVPALSRALVVPFVLGLALHAPLPVLAWQPPAADASAAALADLRTALDGGASWEALASHPSARQPLTKADADAARDALVAAWRARLAEERRTEIESRELRDGDLVMPFFLETFGEKPDGGHSLWISLHGGGGAPPRVNDQQWENQKRLYAPEEGIYVAPRAPTNTWNLWHEAHIDRLFHRLVEDLVIAGDVDPNRVYVLGYSAGGDGVYQLAPRMADHWAAAAMMAGHPNGVSLEPVRNVPFALQVGALDAAYDRNRIAGEYGKALEAFRAADPRGYETFVKIHEGKGHWMDRDDAAALPWMAKYSRNPVPDRVVWIPSGASRRSMSWLALPEGAPVEPGRIAVRREGQTVTIEDAGDAARLLLRLDDRMLDPDGAVRVVQGDRVLHDAPVPRTIGALVTTLLDRGDPQLAFPCEIEVACPAP
;
A
#
# COMPACT_ATOMS: atom_id res chain seq x y z
N MET A 1 -61.40 -7.37 41.19
CA MET A 1 -60.97 -7.14 39.82
C MET A 1 -61.63 -5.91 39.29
N LYS A 2 -60.94 -4.78 39.19
CA LYS A 2 -61.47 -3.50 38.66
C LYS A 2 -60.79 -3.24 37.33
N ALA A 3 -61.59 -3.02 36.25
CA ALA A 3 -61.16 -2.69 34.92
C ALA A 3 -60.57 -1.26 34.85
N PRO A 4 -59.59 -0.99 34.00
CA PRO A 4 -59.01 0.33 33.85
C PRO A 4 -59.83 1.23 32.95
N ARG A 5 -59.93 2.52 33.34
CA ARG A 5 -60.65 3.59 32.66
C ARG A 5 -59.84 4.13 31.48
N VAL A 6 -60.51 4.32 30.35
CA VAL A 6 -60.04 5.00 29.14
C VAL A 6 -60.04 6.52 29.35
N PRO A 7 -59.02 7.28 29.02
CA PRO A 7 -59.02 8.74 29.08
C PRO A 7 -59.67 9.34 27.80
N ARG A 8 -60.47 10.40 27.98
CA ARG A 8 -61.17 11.18 26.95
C ARG A 8 -60.18 12.10 26.21
N VAL A 9 -60.36 12.17 24.88
CA VAL A 9 -59.69 13.07 23.96
C VAL A 9 -60.29 14.47 24.07
N PRO A 10 -59.55 15.57 24.18
CA PRO A 10 -60.05 16.93 24.07
C PRO A 10 -60.18 17.39 22.61
N ALA A 11 -61.15 18.29 22.38
CA ALA A 11 -61.62 18.76 21.10
C ALA A 11 -60.63 19.60 20.31
N LEU A 12 -60.73 19.49 18.98
CA LEU A 12 -59.99 20.25 17.96
C LEU A 12 -60.16 21.78 18.08
N SER A 13 -59.09 22.49 18.22
CA SER A 13 -58.99 23.92 17.93
C SER A 13 -58.63 24.13 16.46
N ARG A 14 -59.37 25.01 15.80
CA ARG A 14 -59.22 25.39 14.38
C ARG A 14 -57.86 26.06 14.19
N ALA A 15 -56.96 25.44 13.36
CA ALA A 15 -55.75 26.05 12.89
C ALA A 15 -56.01 26.95 11.67
N LEU A 16 -55.56 28.17 11.73
CA LEU A 16 -55.50 29.13 10.64
C LEU A 16 -54.57 28.60 9.55
N VAL A 17 -55.04 28.48 8.34
CA VAL A 17 -54.24 28.15 7.15
C VAL A 17 -53.64 29.47 6.65
N VAL A 18 -52.32 29.66 6.85
CA VAL A 18 -51.55 30.71 6.19
C VAL A 18 -50.99 30.11 4.89
N PRO A 19 -51.20 30.70 3.73
CA PRO A 19 -50.61 30.18 2.49
C PRO A 19 -49.12 30.46 2.48
N PHE A 20 -48.34 29.40 2.50
CA PHE A 20 -46.89 29.45 2.26
C PHE A 20 -46.64 29.63 0.77
N VAL A 21 -46.28 30.81 0.34
CA VAL A 21 -45.79 31.05 -1.03
C VAL A 21 -44.37 30.48 -1.11
N LEU A 22 -44.25 29.30 -1.76
CA LEU A 22 -42.95 28.73 -2.09
C LEU A 22 -42.30 29.60 -3.17
N GLY A 23 -41.45 30.51 -2.77
CA GLY A 23 -40.54 31.20 -3.70
C GLY A 23 -39.51 30.19 -4.22
N LEU A 24 -39.67 29.71 -5.46
CA LEU A 24 -38.60 29.04 -6.18
C LEU A 24 -37.45 30.07 -6.40
N ALA A 25 -36.48 30.08 -5.52
CA ALA A 25 -35.21 30.73 -5.81
C ALA A 25 -34.52 29.89 -6.89
N LEU A 26 -34.60 30.35 -8.13
CA LEU A 26 -33.73 29.88 -9.21
C LEU A 26 -32.28 30.21 -8.80
N HIS A 27 -31.57 29.24 -8.25
CA HIS A 27 -30.13 29.32 -8.10
C HIS A 27 -29.54 29.26 -9.50
N ALA A 28 -29.14 30.40 -10.05
CA ALA A 28 -28.32 30.43 -11.25
C ALA A 28 -27.04 29.61 -10.91
N PRO A 29 -26.64 28.66 -11.78
CA PRO A 29 -25.40 27.96 -11.57
C PRO A 29 -24.29 29.01 -11.55
N LEU A 30 -23.47 29.00 -10.47
CA LEU A 30 -22.26 29.79 -10.45
C LEU A 30 -21.44 29.41 -11.70
N PRO A 31 -20.86 30.39 -12.40
CA PRO A 31 -20.05 30.07 -13.56
C PRO A 31 -18.92 29.13 -13.08
N VAL A 32 -18.92 27.90 -13.58
CA VAL A 32 -17.78 27.00 -13.50
C VAL A 32 -16.69 27.75 -14.26
N LEU A 33 -15.72 28.32 -13.54
CA LEU A 33 -14.51 28.87 -14.16
C LEU A 33 -13.94 27.74 -15.01
N ALA A 34 -13.97 27.93 -16.32
CA ALA A 34 -13.42 26.94 -17.25
C ALA A 34 -11.97 26.71 -16.85
N TRP A 35 -11.64 25.48 -16.55
CA TRP A 35 -10.25 25.10 -16.25
C TRP A 35 -9.35 25.56 -17.41
N GLN A 36 -8.25 26.22 -17.10
CA GLN A 36 -7.25 26.59 -18.08
C GLN A 36 -5.99 25.77 -17.81
N PRO A 37 -5.38 25.20 -18.86
CA PRO A 37 -4.08 24.55 -18.73
C PRO A 37 -3.09 25.49 -18.01
N PRO A 38 -2.13 24.94 -17.24
CA PRO A 38 -1.14 25.77 -16.58
C PRO A 38 -0.37 26.60 -17.58
N ALA A 39 -0.24 27.91 -17.29
CA ALA A 39 0.57 28.81 -18.13
C ALA A 39 2.03 28.33 -18.06
N ALA A 40 2.65 28.10 -19.21
CA ALA A 40 4.00 27.56 -19.34
C ALA A 40 5.04 28.37 -18.53
N ASP A 41 4.97 29.71 -18.58
CA ASP A 41 5.88 30.56 -17.83
C ASP A 41 5.73 30.44 -16.31
N ALA A 42 4.50 30.33 -15.80
CA ALA A 42 4.23 30.15 -14.38
C ALA A 42 4.67 28.75 -13.89
N SER A 43 4.48 27.73 -14.71
CA SER A 43 4.95 26.37 -14.44
C SER A 43 6.48 26.30 -14.39
N ALA A 44 7.16 26.87 -15.37
CA ALA A 44 8.62 26.94 -15.42
C ALA A 44 9.21 27.74 -14.24
N ALA A 45 8.55 28.84 -13.83
CA ALA A 45 8.95 29.60 -12.64
C ALA A 45 8.85 28.78 -11.36
N ALA A 46 7.76 28.01 -11.18
CA ALA A 46 7.61 27.12 -10.03
C ALA A 46 8.68 26.03 -9.98
N LEU A 47 9.05 25.46 -11.12
CA LEU A 47 10.16 24.49 -11.21
C LEU A 47 11.52 25.14 -10.87
N ALA A 48 11.76 26.38 -11.30
CA ALA A 48 12.98 27.12 -10.99
C ALA A 48 13.07 27.42 -9.47
N ASP A 49 11.98 27.83 -8.86
CA ASP A 49 11.88 28.04 -7.41
C ASP A 49 12.19 26.74 -6.63
N LEU A 50 11.62 25.61 -7.06
CA LEU A 50 11.91 24.30 -6.47
C LEU A 50 13.40 23.98 -6.50
N ARG A 51 14.05 24.14 -7.68
CA ARG A 51 15.49 23.87 -7.83
C ARG A 51 16.32 24.77 -6.93
N THR A 52 16.01 26.05 -6.90
CA THR A 52 16.69 27.02 -6.03
C THR A 52 16.54 26.65 -4.54
N ALA A 53 15.35 26.22 -4.11
CA ALA A 53 15.09 25.79 -2.74
C ALA A 53 15.85 24.49 -2.39
N LEU A 54 15.90 23.53 -3.32
CA LEU A 54 16.67 22.29 -3.15
C LEU A 54 18.16 22.55 -3.04
N ASP A 55 18.73 23.39 -3.91
CA ASP A 55 20.15 23.80 -3.90
C ASP A 55 20.49 24.58 -2.62
N GLY A 56 19.55 25.36 -2.08
CA GLY A 56 19.63 26.05 -0.81
C GLY A 56 19.46 25.14 0.41
N GLY A 57 19.23 23.85 0.25
CA GLY A 57 19.06 22.88 1.35
C GLY A 57 17.74 23.03 2.11
N ALA A 58 16.69 23.55 1.50
CA ALA A 58 15.39 23.70 2.14
C ALA A 58 14.87 22.37 2.70
N SER A 59 14.21 22.41 3.87
CA SER A 59 13.56 21.23 4.45
C SER A 59 12.36 20.77 3.62
N TRP A 60 11.93 19.54 3.81
CA TRP A 60 10.75 19.00 3.11
C TRP A 60 9.48 19.79 3.45
N GLU A 61 9.32 20.21 4.70
CA GLU A 61 8.19 21.04 5.13
C GLU A 61 8.21 22.41 4.44
N ALA A 62 9.41 23.00 4.28
CA ALA A 62 9.56 24.27 3.57
C ALA A 62 9.21 24.11 2.09
N LEU A 63 9.62 23.00 1.44
CA LEU A 63 9.26 22.70 0.05
C LEU A 63 7.75 22.52 -0.12
N ALA A 64 7.08 21.77 0.78
CA ALA A 64 5.65 21.52 0.73
C ALA A 64 4.81 22.78 0.97
N SER A 65 5.30 23.71 1.80
CA SER A 65 4.62 24.97 2.15
C SER A 65 5.02 26.17 1.29
N HIS A 66 5.98 26.01 0.37
CA HIS A 66 6.42 27.08 -0.52
C HIS A 66 5.24 27.63 -1.37
N PRO A 67 5.15 28.93 -1.61
CA PRO A 67 4.05 29.50 -2.44
C PRO A 67 3.89 28.84 -3.80
N SER A 68 5.00 28.48 -4.47
CA SER A 68 4.98 27.78 -5.77
C SER A 68 4.59 26.31 -5.66
N ALA A 69 4.52 25.71 -4.46
CA ALA A 69 4.14 24.32 -4.27
C ALA A 69 2.70 24.00 -4.73
N ARG A 70 1.83 25.00 -4.76
CA ARG A 70 0.43 24.89 -5.22
C ARG A 70 0.22 25.35 -6.66
N GLN A 71 1.26 25.87 -7.29
CA GLN A 71 1.19 26.32 -8.70
C GLN A 71 0.95 25.10 -9.60
N PRO A 72 -0.06 25.12 -10.47
CA PRO A 72 -0.26 24.08 -11.47
C PRO A 72 0.95 23.96 -12.41
N LEU A 73 1.39 22.72 -12.65
CA LEU A 73 2.52 22.41 -13.51
C LEU A 73 2.08 21.83 -14.84
N THR A 74 2.83 22.13 -15.90
CA THR A 74 2.76 21.33 -17.12
C THR A 74 3.25 19.91 -16.84
N LYS A 75 2.87 18.94 -17.68
CA LYS A 75 3.38 17.56 -17.56
C LYS A 75 4.92 17.53 -17.54
N ALA A 76 5.56 18.23 -18.44
CA ALA A 76 7.03 18.24 -18.55
C ALA A 76 7.71 18.81 -17.30
N ASP A 77 7.16 19.88 -16.72
CA ASP A 77 7.72 20.48 -15.51
C ASP A 77 7.42 19.63 -14.28
N ALA A 78 6.27 18.93 -14.22
CA ALA A 78 5.97 17.97 -13.17
C ALA A 78 6.91 16.75 -13.19
N ASP A 79 7.23 16.22 -14.37
CA ASP A 79 8.20 15.15 -14.53
C ASP A 79 9.61 15.63 -14.08
N ALA A 80 10.04 16.83 -14.51
CA ALA A 80 11.31 17.42 -14.10
C ALA A 80 11.37 17.73 -12.58
N ALA A 81 10.24 18.15 -11.98
CA ALA A 81 10.14 18.38 -10.54
C ALA A 81 10.24 17.06 -9.75
N ARG A 82 9.58 15.99 -10.24
CA ARG A 82 9.69 14.64 -9.66
C ARG A 82 11.14 14.17 -9.65
N ASP A 83 11.83 14.28 -10.80
CA ASP A 83 13.22 13.86 -10.93
C ASP A 83 14.14 14.61 -9.96
N ALA A 84 13.98 15.93 -9.84
CA ALA A 84 14.75 16.76 -8.91
C ALA A 84 14.48 16.38 -7.45
N LEU A 85 13.21 16.18 -7.07
CA LEU A 85 12.82 15.76 -5.73
C LEU A 85 13.35 14.37 -5.37
N VAL A 86 13.25 13.40 -6.29
CA VAL A 86 13.76 12.04 -6.09
C VAL A 86 15.28 12.04 -5.94
N ALA A 87 16.00 12.84 -6.74
CA ALA A 87 17.46 12.96 -6.61
C ALA A 87 17.87 13.54 -5.25
N ALA A 88 17.20 14.61 -4.81
CA ALA A 88 17.45 15.22 -3.50
C ALA A 88 17.07 14.29 -2.34
N TRP A 89 15.95 13.57 -2.44
CA TRP A 89 15.51 12.59 -1.46
C TRP A 89 16.53 11.45 -1.31
N ARG A 90 16.98 10.86 -2.43
CA ARG A 90 18.01 9.82 -2.42
C ARG A 90 19.31 10.30 -1.77
N ALA A 91 19.80 11.49 -2.14
CA ALA A 91 21.03 12.03 -1.59
C ALA A 91 20.96 12.26 -0.07
N ARG A 92 19.85 12.81 0.43
CA ARG A 92 19.64 13.03 1.88
C ARG A 92 19.54 11.72 2.66
N LEU A 93 18.72 10.78 2.18
CA LEU A 93 18.55 9.51 2.86
C LEU A 93 19.81 8.65 2.83
N ALA A 94 20.58 8.64 1.73
CA ALA A 94 21.85 7.92 1.66
C ALA A 94 22.82 8.38 2.76
N GLU A 95 22.84 9.67 3.08
CA GLU A 95 23.65 10.20 4.19
C GLU A 95 23.08 9.83 5.56
N GLU A 96 21.76 10.03 5.76
CA GLU A 96 21.08 9.78 7.03
C GLU A 96 21.09 8.28 7.43
N ARG A 97 21.00 7.38 6.43
CA ARG A 97 20.85 5.94 6.62
C ARG A 97 22.14 5.15 6.48
N ARG A 98 23.26 5.81 6.21
CA ARG A 98 24.57 5.15 5.98
C ARG A 98 24.93 4.18 7.10
N THR A 99 24.81 4.59 8.36
CA THR A 99 25.19 3.76 9.51
C THR A 99 24.36 2.49 9.62
N GLU A 100 23.04 2.56 9.38
CA GLU A 100 22.18 1.36 9.49
C GLU A 100 22.39 0.39 8.32
N ILE A 101 22.70 0.90 7.13
CA ILE A 101 23.04 0.07 5.96
C ILE A 101 24.39 -0.64 6.18
N GLU A 102 25.42 0.08 6.64
CA GLU A 102 26.74 -0.45 6.91
C GLU A 102 26.74 -1.45 8.08
N SER A 103 26.02 -1.13 9.16
CA SER A 103 25.87 -2.02 10.33
C SER A 103 24.95 -3.21 10.06
N ARG A 104 24.10 -3.15 9.02
CA ARG A 104 23.03 -4.12 8.74
C ARG A 104 22.07 -4.29 9.91
N GLU A 105 21.67 -3.18 10.52
CA GLU A 105 20.83 -3.15 11.70
C GLU A 105 19.87 -1.96 11.62
N LEU A 106 18.57 -2.24 11.67
CA LEU A 106 17.52 -1.21 11.76
C LEU A 106 17.01 -1.08 13.19
N ARG A 107 16.62 0.13 13.56
CA ARG A 107 16.07 0.42 14.90
C ARG A 107 14.73 1.14 14.81
N ASP A 108 13.81 0.73 15.70
CA ASP A 108 12.53 1.41 15.93
C ASP A 108 12.35 1.55 17.46
N GLY A 109 12.76 2.68 18.01
CA GLY A 109 12.93 2.86 19.46
C GLY A 109 13.96 1.89 20.04
N ASP A 110 13.55 1.11 21.03
CA ASP A 110 14.38 0.08 21.67
C ASP A 110 14.44 -1.23 20.88
N LEU A 111 13.64 -1.36 19.83
CA LEU A 111 13.61 -2.56 18.99
C LEU A 111 14.75 -2.52 17.98
N VAL A 112 15.43 -3.66 17.85
CA VAL A 112 16.57 -3.82 16.97
C VAL A 112 16.31 -4.99 16.03
N MET A 113 16.44 -4.74 14.72
CA MET A 113 16.28 -5.74 13.67
C MET A 113 17.59 -5.84 12.87
N PRO A 114 18.53 -6.71 13.27
CA PRO A 114 19.68 -7.02 12.43
C PRO A 114 19.23 -7.83 11.21
N PHE A 115 19.96 -7.70 10.11
CA PHE A 115 19.69 -8.46 8.90
C PHE A 115 20.96 -8.99 8.23
N PHE A 116 20.82 -10.20 7.70
CA PHE A 116 21.81 -10.77 6.80
C PHE A 116 21.52 -10.29 5.38
N LEU A 117 22.58 -10.09 4.58
CA LEU A 117 22.48 -9.70 3.18
C LEU A 117 23.52 -10.47 2.36
N GLU A 118 23.08 -11.05 1.24
CA GLU A 118 23.92 -11.69 0.23
C GLU A 118 23.40 -11.33 -1.17
N THR A 119 24.30 -11.09 -2.10
CA THR A 119 23.95 -10.74 -3.49
C THR A 119 24.23 -11.92 -4.40
N PHE A 120 23.26 -12.26 -5.25
CA PHE A 120 23.30 -13.34 -6.23
C PHE A 120 23.22 -12.78 -7.65
N GLY A 121 23.89 -13.44 -8.58
CA GLY A 121 23.85 -13.12 -10.00
C GLY A 121 24.40 -11.75 -10.37
N GLU A 122 24.22 -11.38 -11.62
CA GLU A 122 24.62 -10.07 -12.14
C GLU A 122 23.46 -9.07 -12.02
N LYS A 123 23.80 -7.80 -11.75
CA LYS A 123 22.80 -6.73 -11.64
C LYS A 123 22.18 -6.43 -13.01
N PRO A 124 20.85 -6.51 -13.16
CA PRO A 124 20.16 -6.04 -14.36
C PRO A 124 20.23 -4.52 -14.51
N ASP A 125 20.01 -4.00 -15.74
CA ASP A 125 20.03 -2.56 -16.03
C ASP A 125 19.07 -1.74 -15.15
N GLY A 126 17.92 -2.32 -14.74
CA GLY A 126 16.91 -1.65 -13.89
C GLY A 126 17.22 -1.70 -12.39
N GLY A 127 18.31 -2.35 -11.97
CA GLY A 127 18.62 -2.61 -10.56
C GLY A 127 18.38 -4.07 -10.15
N HIS A 128 18.93 -4.44 -8.99
CA HIS A 128 18.72 -5.77 -8.42
C HIS A 128 17.27 -6.02 -8.01
N SER A 129 16.85 -7.27 -8.03
CA SER A 129 15.68 -7.69 -7.27
C SER A 129 16.00 -7.80 -5.77
N LEU A 130 15.01 -7.64 -4.90
CA LEU A 130 15.14 -7.75 -3.45
C LEU A 130 14.29 -8.92 -2.94
N TRP A 131 14.91 -9.84 -2.18
CA TRP A 131 14.28 -11.03 -1.64
C TRP A 131 14.32 -10.99 -0.10
N ILE A 132 13.21 -10.61 0.54
CA ILE A 132 13.11 -10.55 2.00
C ILE A 132 12.56 -11.87 2.52
N SER A 133 13.38 -12.61 3.27
CA SER A 133 13.11 -13.99 3.68
C SER A 133 13.00 -14.11 5.19
N LEU A 134 11.79 -14.41 5.68
CA LEU A 134 11.41 -14.40 7.07
C LEU A 134 11.70 -15.75 7.74
N HIS A 135 12.44 -15.72 8.86
CA HIS A 135 12.76 -16.93 9.61
C HIS A 135 11.56 -17.48 10.39
N GLY A 136 11.58 -18.77 10.62
CA GLY A 136 10.63 -19.46 11.51
C GLY A 136 10.89 -19.21 12.99
N GLY A 137 10.23 -19.98 13.86
CA GLY A 137 10.35 -19.87 15.32
C GLY A 137 9.12 -19.24 15.93
N GLY A 138 9.28 -18.13 16.67
CA GLY A 138 8.19 -17.47 17.39
C GLY A 138 7.83 -18.18 18.70
N GLY A 139 7.42 -17.44 19.74
CA GLY A 139 7.00 -17.99 21.02
C GLY A 139 8.03 -18.92 21.69
N ALA A 140 9.31 -18.76 21.39
CA ALA A 140 10.40 -19.64 21.78
C ALA A 140 11.54 -18.83 22.42
N PRO A 141 12.44 -19.48 23.20
CA PRO A 141 13.61 -18.80 23.74
C PRO A 141 14.47 -18.15 22.63
N PRO A 142 15.14 -17.02 22.90
CA PRO A 142 15.94 -16.27 21.91
C PRO A 142 16.88 -17.17 21.09
N ARG A 143 17.61 -18.08 21.74
CA ARG A 143 18.53 -19.02 21.08
C ARG A 143 17.87 -19.88 19.98
N VAL A 144 16.59 -20.17 20.11
CA VAL A 144 15.83 -20.95 19.12
C VAL A 144 15.54 -20.07 17.91
N ASN A 145 15.06 -18.84 18.13
CA ASN A 145 14.84 -17.88 17.06
C ASN A 145 16.13 -17.49 16.34
N ASP A 146 17.24 -17.36 17.07
CA ASP A 146 18.57 -17.10 16.49
C ASP A 146 18.98 -18.27 15.58
N GLN A 147 18.78 -19.52 16.02
CA GLN A 147 19.06 -20.69 15.19
C GLN A 147 18.18 -20.74 13.92
N GLN A 148 16.90 -20.37 14.04
CA GLN A 148 16.00 -20.29 12.88
C GLN A 148 16.46 -19.18 11.90
N TRP A 149 16.93 -18.06 12.43
CA TRP A 149 17.52 -17.00 11.59
C TRP A 149 18.79 -17.50 10.88
N GLU A 150 19.71 -18.19 11.58
CA GLU A 150 20.91 -18.79 10.96
C GLU A 150 20.55 -19.80 9.85
N ASN A 151 19.46 -20.56 10.04
CA ASN A 151 18.95 -21.45 9.00
C ASN A 151 18.41 -20.64 7.80
N GLN A 152 17.65 -19.57 8.06
CA GLN A 152 17.01 -18.76 7.02
C GLN A 152 18.03 -18.06 6.12
N LYS A 153 19.18 -17.65 6.65
CA LYS A 153 20.26 -17.03 5.87
C LYS A 153 20.75 -17.90 4.70
N ARG A 154 20.53 -19.21 4.76
CA ARG A 154 21.00 -20.21 3.80
C ARG A 154 19.91 -21.08 3.20
N LEU A 155 18.64 -20.77 3.52
CA LEU A 155 17.54 -21.63 3.12
C LEU A 155 17.28 -21.53 1.61
N TYR A 156 17.34 -20.32 1.06
CA TYR A 156 17.04 -20.05 -0.33
C TYR A 156 18.19 -19.29 -1.00
N ALA A 157 18.34 -19.51 -2.31
CA ALA A 157 19.28 -18.80 -3.16
C ALA A 157 18.56 -18.44 -4.46
N PRO A 158 18.12 -17.18 -4.65
CA PRO A 158 17.58 -16.73 -5.91
C PRO A 158 18.64 -16.74 -6.99
N GLU A 159 18.24 -16.82 -8.24
CA GLU A 159 19.15 -16.80 -9.39
C GLU A 159 19.83 -15.42 -9.52
N GLU A 160 19.12 -14.34 -9.20
CA GLU A 160 19.58 -12.97 -9.22
C GLU A 160 18.94 -12.18 -8.06
N GLY A 161 19.64 -11.19 -7.54
CA GLY A 161 19.13 -10.19 -6.61
C GLY A 161 19.85 -10.15 -5.26
N ILE A 162 19.39 -9.24 -4.42
CA ILE A 162 19.83 -9.09 -3.04
C ILE A 162 18.91 -9.91 -2.14
N TYR A 163 19.44 -10.97 -1.54
CA TYR A 163 18.73 -11.78 -0.55
C TYR A 163 18.96 -11.23 0.84
N VAL A 164 17.89 -10.97 1.56
CA VAL A 164 17.92 -10.41 2.92
C VAL A 164 17.15 -11.34 3.85
N ALA A 165 17.81 -11.79 4.92
CA ALA A 165 17.16 -12.48 6.01
C ALA A 165 17.21 -11.59 7.27
N PRO A 166 16.11 -10.91 7.64
CA PRO A 166 16.06 -10.15 8.88
C PRO A 166 15.88 -11.08 10.09
N ARG A 167 16.40 -10.68 11.26
CA ARG A 167 16.09 -11.26 12.56
C ARG A 167 14.96 -10.44 13.17
N ALA A 168 13.80 -11.06 13.41
CA ALA A 168 12.71 -10.36 14.05
C ALA A 168 13.14 -9.72 15.38
N PRO A 169 12.73 -8.48 15.68
CA PRO A 169 13.20 -7.79 16.89
C PRO A 169 12.71 -8.40 18.19
N THR A 170 11.62 -9.19 18.14
CA THR A 170 11.04 -9.86 19.29
C THR A 170 11.18 -11.39 19.22
N ASN A 171 10.78 -12.08 20.29
CA ASN A 171 10.70 -13.55 20.33
C ASN A 171 9.27 -14.03 20.63
N THR A 172 8.30 -13.17 20.42
CA THR A 172 6.88 -13.44 20.62
C THR A 172 6.36 -14.43 19.56
N TRP A 173 5.23 -15.07 19.79
CA TRP A 173 4.63 -15.99 18.82
C TRP A 173 4.26 -15.29 17.50
N ASN A 174 3.90 -14.01 17.60
CA ASN A 174 3.46 -13.14 16.49
C ASN A 174 4.58 -12.22 15.98
N LEU A 175 5.84 -12.62 16.12
CA LEU A 175 7.05 -11.81 15.88
C LEU A 175 7.09 -11.07 14.53
N TRP A 176 6.33 -11.54 13.53
CA TRP A 176 6.19 -10.90 12.22
C TRP A 176 4.84 -10.18 12.01
N HIS A 177 3.94 -10.19 13.00
CA HIS A 177 2.60 -9.58 12.89
C HIS A 177 2.53 -8.18 13.50
N GLU A 178 3.49 -7.83 14.36
CA GLU A 178 3.48 -6.60 15.15
C GLU A 178 3.67 -5.36 14.28
N ALA A 179 3.05 -4.22 14.69
CA ALA A 179 3.01 -3.00 13.89
C ALA A 179 4.40 -2.41 13.55
N HIS A 180 5.40 -2.63 14.41
CA HIS A 180 6.75 -2.15 14.14
C HIS A 180 7.40 -2.85 12.94
N ILE A 181 6.95 -4.06 12.57
CA ILE A 181 7.47 -4.80 11.41
C ILE A 181 7.18 -4.03 10.12
N ASP A 182 5.99 -3.48 9.95
CA ASP A 182 5.64 -2.70 8.78
C ASP A 182 6.57 -1.48 8.61
N ARG A 183 6.87 -0.77 9.72
CA ARG A 183 7.79 0.37 9.71
C ARG A 183 9.23 -0.03 9.38
N LEU A 184 9.72 -1.09 10.01
CA LEU A 184 11.06 -1.61 9.77
C LEU A 184 11.23 -2.13 8.35
N PHE A 185 10.22 -2.81 7.79
CA PHE A 185 10.29 -3.34 6.43
C PHE A 185 10.19 -2.26 5.38
N HIS A 186 9.33 -1.26 5.62
CA HIS A 186 9.31 -0.09 4.75
C HIS A 186 10.70 0.57 4.69
N ARG A 187 11.31 0.80 5.86
CA ARG A 187 12.65 1.39 5.97
C ARG A 187 13.72 0.50 5.34
N LEU A 188 13.66 -0.83 5.54
CA LEU A 188 14.58 -1.78 4.90
C LEU A 188 14.53 -1.70 3.37
N VAL A 189 13.30 -1.67 2.81
CA VAL A 189 13.12 -1.56 1.35
C VAL A 189 13.63 -0.22 0.84
N GLU A 190 13.29 0.89 1.51
CA GLU A 190 13.74 2.24 1.19
C GLU A 190 15.27 2.33 1.18
N ASP A 191 15.92 1.85 2.23
CA ASP A 191 17.38 1.84 2.36
C ASP A 191 18.08 1.05 1.24
N LEU A 192 17.55 -0.12 0.89
CA LEU A 192 18.14 -0.96 -0.16
C LEU A 192 17.82 -0.47 -1.58
N VAL A 193 16.68 0.19 -1.79
CA VAL A 193 16.40 0.91 -3.05
C VAL A 193 17.40 2.05 -3.26
N ILE A 194 17.81 2.74 -2.18
CA ILE A 194 18.75 3.86 -2.25
C ILE A 194 20.19 3.35 -2.39
N ALA A 195 20.64 2.47 -1.48
CA ALA A 195 22.03 2.07 -1.34
C ALA A 195 22.38 0.79 -2.10
N GLY A 196 21.43 -0.13 -2.24
CA GLY A 196 21.62 -1.43 -2.88
C GLY A 196 21.36 -1.42 -4.38
N ASP A 197 20.94 -0.30 -4.93
CA ASP A 197 20.53 -0.19 -6.34
C ASP A 197 19.45 -1.22 -6.71
N VAL A 198 18.43 -1.31 -5.85
CA VAL A 198 17.29 -2.20 -6.00
C VAL A 198 16.21 -1.56 -6.87
N ASP A 199 15.65 -2.33 -7.80
CA ASP A 199 14.41 -1.97 -8.51
C ASP A 199 13.23 -2.06 -7.53
N PRO A 200 12.58 -0.93 -7.18
CA PRO A 200 11.44 -0.92 -6.25
C PRO A 200 10.23 -1.74 -6.74
N ASN A 201 10.20 -2.10 -8.01
CA ASN A 201 9.16 -2.95 -8.59
C ASN A 201 9.50 -4.44 -8.60
N ARG A 202 10.67 -4.83 -8.05
CA ARG A 202 11.12 -6.22 -7.97
C ARG A 202 11.46 -6.62 -6.52
N VAL A 203 10.57 -6.28 -5.59
CA VAL A 203 10.70 -6.61 -4.17
C VAL A 203 9.79 -7.79 -3.84
N TYR A 204 10.36 -8.85 -3.28
CA TYR A 204 9.68 -10.11 -2.98
C TYR A 204 9.75 -10.40 -1.48
N VAL A 205 8.65 -10.93 -0.92
CA VAL A 205 8.62 -11.40 0.47
C VAL A 205 8.31 -12.90 0.51
N LEU A 206 9.10 -13.65 1.27
CA LEU A 206 8.90 -15.09 1.47
C LEU A 206 9.21 -15.46 2.91
N GLY A 207 8.70 -16.59 3.38
CA GLY A 207 8.92 -16.98 4.76
C GLY A 207 8.44 -18.38 5.06
N TYR A 208 9.12 -19.03 6.02
CA TYR A 208 8.88 -20.39 6.43
C TYR A 208 8.37 -20.49 7.87
N SER A 209 7.38 -21.35 8.13
CA SER A 209 6.81 -21.54 9.47
C SER A 209 6.25 -20.24 10.04
N ALA A 210 6.72 -19.75 11.19
CA ALA A 210 6.35 -18.43 11.69
C ALA A 210 6.69 -17.29 10.70
N GLY A 211 7.72 -17.44 9.86
CA GLY A 211 7.98 -16.55 8.73
C GLY A 211 6.88 -16.62 7.67
N GLY A 212 6.30 -17.80 7.43
CA GLY A 212 5.13 -17.99 6.58
C GLY A 212 3.87 -17.34 7.16
N ASP A 213 3.68 -17.40 8.50
CA ASP A 213 2.65 -16.63 9.20
C ASP A 213 2.82 -15.13 8.91
N GLY A 214 4.09 -14.66 8.98
CA GLY A 214 4.45 -13.29 8.65
C GLY A 214 4.09 -12.89 7.21
N VAL A 215 4.35 -13.75 6.24
CA VAL A 215 3.98 -13.49 4.83
C VAL A 215 2.46 -13.37 4.67
N TYR A 216 1.68 -14.23 5.32
CA TYR A 216 0.22 -14.10 5.32
C TYR A 216 -0.25 -12.72 5.83
N GLN A 217 0.45 -12.15 6.82
CA GLN A 217 0.11 -10.86 7.39
C GLN A 217 0.62 -9.69 6.54
N LEU A 218 1.88 -9.74 6.11
CA LEU A 218 2.56 -8.64 5.43
C LEU A 218 2.15 -8.51 3.95
N ALA A 219 1.85 -9.62 3.27
CA ALA A 219 1.45 -9.56 1.87
C ALA A 219 0.20 -8.71 1.65
N PRO A 220 -0.92 -8.88 2.38
CA PRO A 220 -2.08 -8.00 2.24
C PRO A 220 -1.90 -6.62 2.86
N ARG A 221 -1.16 -6.50 3.98
CA ARG A 221 -0.98 -5.23 4.72
C ARG A 221 -0.09 -4.23 3.99
N MET A 222 0.89 -4.73 3.22
CA MET A 222 1.88 -3.97 2.45
C MET A 222 1.82 -4.34 0.97
N ALA A 223 0.61 -4.63 0.44
CA ALA A 223 0.44 -5.20 -0.90
C ALA A 223 1.05 -4.36 -2.03
N ASP A 224 1.24 -3.09 -1.83
CA ASP A 224 1.85 -2.18 -2.78
C ASP A 224 3.39 -2.08 -2.68
N HIS A 225 4.03 -2.90 -1.84
CA HIS A 225 5.48 -3.06 -1.78
C HIS A 225 5.95 -4.27 -2.60
N TRP A 226 5.10 -5.30 -2.77
CA TRP A 226 5.52 -6.61 -3.24
C TRP A 226 5.28 -6.83 -4.72
N ALA A 227 6.30 -7.31 -5.42
CA ALA A 227 6.19 -7.86 -6.76
C ALA A 227 5.55 -9.26 -6.73
N ALA A 228 5.84 -10.05 -5.70
CA ALA A 228 5.19 -11.30 -5.37
C ALA A 228 5.48 -11.69 -3.92
N ALA A 229 4.68 -12.61 -3.37
CA ALA A 229 4.84 -13.13 -2.02
C ALA A 229 4.75 -14.66 -2.01
N ALA A 230 5.52 -15.33 -1.11
CA ALA A 230 5.46 -16.78 -0.95
C ALA A 230 5.38 -17.21 0.51
N MET A 231 4.26 -17.79 0.88
CA MET A 231 4.03 -18.41 2.19
C MET A 231 4.43 -19.87 2.15
N MET A 232 5.36 -20.31 3.01
CA MET A 232 5.79 -21.68 3.18
C MET A 232 5.49 -22.18 4.58
N ALA A 233 4.66 -23.21 4.72
CA ALA A 233 4.29 -23.90 5.96
C ALA A 233 3.81 -22.96 7.09
N GLY A 234 3.14 -21.85 6.75
CA GLY A 234 2.63 -20.85 7.69
C GLY A 234 1.15 -21.04 8.04
N HIS A 235 0.70 -20.25 9.01
CA HIS A 235 -0.69 -20.14 9.45
C HIS A 235 -1.21 -18.70 9.25
N PRO A 236 -2.40 -18.48 8.65
CA PRO A 236 -2.90 -17.15 8.31
C PRO A 236 -3.39 -16.32 9.51
N ASN A 237 -3.68 -16.95 10.63
CA ASN A 237 -4.21 -16.27 11.82
C ASN A 237 -5.45 -15.41 11.54
N GLY A 238 -6.32 -15.85 10.61
CA GLY A 238 -7.58 -15.21 10.29
C GLY A 238 -7.48 -13.99 9.35
N VAL A 239 -6.32 -13.69 8.78
CA VAL A 239 -6.15 -12.55 7.86
C VAL A 239 -6.92 -12.78 6.56
N SER A 240 -7.48 -11.70 6.00
CA SER A 240 -8.06 -11.71 4.66
C SER A 240 -6.97 -11.54 3.59
N LEU A 241 -7.02 -12.34 2.53
CA LEU A 241 -6.18 -12.20 1.34
C LEU A 241 -6.83 -11.37 0.21
N GLU A 242 -7.95 -10.71 0.43
CA GLU A 242 -8.53 -9.81 -0.57
C GLU A 242 -7.55 -8.72 -1.05
N PRO A 243 -6.72 -8.09 -0.17
CA PRO A 243 -5.78 -7.06 -0.62
C PRO A 243 -4.65 -7.57 -1.52
N VAL A 244 -4.37 -8.88 -1.60
CA VAL A 244 -3.34 -9.40 -2.52
C VAL A 244 -3.78 -9.46 -3.98
N ARG A 245 -4.85 -8.76 -4.36
CA ARG A 245 -5.34 -8.71 -5.74
C ARG A 245 -4.22 -8.45 -6.77
N ASN A 246 -3.30 -7.59 -6.44
CA ASN A 246 -2.20 -7.14 -7.31
C ASN A 246 -0.85 -7.77 -6.95
N VAL A 247 -0.83 -8.71 -5.99
CA VAL A 247 0.38 -9.41 -5.55
C VAL A 247 0.25 -10.88 -5.92
N PRO A 248 1.00 -11.39 -6.89
CA PRO A 248 1.13 -12.82 -7.12
C PRO A 248 1.50 -13.54 -5.83
N PHE A 249 0.69 -14.53 -5.42
CA PHE A 249 0.79 -15.16 -4.11
C PHE A 249 1.03 -16.68 -4.23
N ALA A 250 2.20 -17.15 -3.78
CA ALA A 250 2.50 -18.56 -3.67
C ALA A 250 2.12 -19.09 -2.29
N LEU A 251 1.41 -20.22 -2.26
CA LEU A 251 1.01 -20.93 -1.05
C LEU A 251 1.57 -22.35 -1.10
N GLN A 252 2.49 -22.66 -0.19
CA GLN A 252 3.19 -23.95 -0.15
C GLN A 252 3.08 -24.58 1.24
N VAL A 253 2.61 -25.82 1.34
CA VAL A 253 2.48 -26.54 2.61
C VAL A 253 2.64 -28.04 2.40
N GLY A 254 3.17 -28.75 3.39
CA GLY A 254 3.19 -30.22 3.37
C GLY A 254 1.80 -30.82 3.65
N ALA A 255 1.40 -31.83 2.88
CA ALA A 255 0.11 -32.51 3.06
C ALA A 255 -0.06 -33.13 4.45
N LEU A 256 1.04 -33.44 5.13
CA LEU A 256 1.08 -34.03 6.47
C LEU A 256 1.38 -32.99 7.56
N ASP A 257 1.45 -31.68 7.27
CA ASP A 257 1.65 -30.61 8.24
C ASP A 257 0.34 -30.30 8.98
N ALA A 258 -0.03 -31.22 9.86
CA ALA A 258 -1.28 -31.16 10.63
C ALA A 258 -1.20 -30.26 11.89
N ALA A 259 0.01 -29.81 12.29
CA ALA A 259 0.14 -28.92 13.43
C ALA A 259 -0.58 -27.58 13.14
N TYR A 260 -1.43 -27.15 14.05
CA TYR A 260 -2.28 -25.96 13.88
C TYR A 260 -3.19 -26.03 12.63
N ASP A 261 -3.50 -27.24 12.17
CA ASP A 261 -4.32 -27.48 10.94
C ASP A 261 -3.75 -26.81 9.68
N ARG A 262 -2.44 -26.54 9.59
CA ARG A 262 -1.84 -25.78 8.48
C ARG A 262 -2.19 -26.33 7.10
N ASN A 263 -2.11 -27.65 6.92
CA ASN A 263 -2.43 -28.29 5.66
C ASN A 263 -3.90 -28.08 5.23
N ARG A 264 -4.85 -28.26 6.16
CA ARG A 264 -6.27 -28.04 5.92
C ARG A 264 -6.57 -26.58 5.62
N ILE A 265 -6.09 -25.67 6.47
CA ILE A 265 -6.31 -24.22 6.36
C ILE A 265 -5.68 -23.67 5.06
N ALA A 266 -4.46 -24.11 4.71
CA ALA A 266 -3.83 -23.73 3.44
C ALA A 266 -4.68 -24.16 2.22
N GLY A 267 -5.30 -25.33 2.28
CA GLY A 267 -6.25 -25.77 1.25
C GLY A 267 -7.50 -24.89 1.17
N GLU A 268 -8.01 -24.41 2.30
CA GLU A 268 -9.16 -23.48 2.33
C GLU A 268 -8.79 -22.11 1.75
N TYR A 269 -7.61 -21.57 2.12
CA TYR A 269 -7.10 -20.31 1.57
C TYR A 269 -6.79 -20.42 0.07
N GLY A 270 -6.27 -21.57 -0.39
CA GLY A 270 -6.10 -21.84 -1.82
C GLY A 270 -7.41 -21.75 -2.59
N LYS A 271 -8.49 -22.39 -2.08
CA LYS A 271 -9.83 -22.32 -2.68
C LYS A 271 -10.40 -20.88 -2.65
N ALA A 272 -10.15 -20.12 -1.57
CA ALA A 272 -10.58 -18.73 -1.49
C ALA A 272 -9.89 -17.87 -2.56
N LEU A 273 -8.58 -18.05 -2.76
CA LEU A 273 -7.83 -17.37 -3.82
C LEU A 273 -8.33 -17.73 -5.22
N GLU A 274 -8.66 -19.01 -5.47
CA GLU A 274 -9.29 -19.45 -6.72
C GLU A 274 -10.65 -18.77 -6.94
N ALA A 275 -11.46 -18.62 -5.89
CA ALA A 275 -12.74 -17.94 -5.96
C ALA A 275 -12.57 -16.42 -6.23
N PHE A 276 -11.59 -15.77 -5.62
CA PHE A 276 -11.25 -14.37 -5.92
C PHE A 276 -10.80 -14.21 -7.38
N ARG A 277 -9.97 -15.12 -7.88
CA ARG A 277 -9.53 -15.13 -9.28
C ARG A 277 -10.69 -15.34 -10.25
N ALA A 278 -11.62 -16.23 -9.93
CA ALA A 278 -12.81 -16.46 -10.75
C ALA A 278 -13.71 -15.23 -10.82
N ALA A 279 -13.83 -14.46 -9.72
CA ALA A 279 -14.61 -13.23 -9.65
C ALA A 279 -13.90 -12.01 -10.29
N ASP A 280 -12.56 -11.98 -10.25
CA ASP A 280 -11.72 -10.93 -10.85
C ASP A 280 -10.52 -11.53 -11.58
N PRO A 281 -10.70 -11.98 -12.84
CA PRO A 281 -9.66 -12.70 -13.61
C PRO A 281 -8.40 -11.88 -13.91
N ARG A 282 -8.41 -10.55 -13.71
CA ARG A 282 -7.25 -9.67 -13.88
C ARG A 282 -6.40 -9.51 -12.62
N GLY A 283 -6.82 -10.12 -11.51
CA GLY A 283 -6.11 -10.10 -10.23
C GLY A 283 -5.87 -11.51 -9.70
N TYR A 284 -5.33 -11.61 -8.49
CA TYR A 284 -5.17 -12.86 -7.73
C TYR A 284 -4.39 -13.96 -8.45
N GLU A 285 -3.25 -13.61 -9.04
CA GLU A 285 -2.34 -14.63 -9.60
C GLU A 285 -1.80 -15.48 -8.48
N THR A 286 -1.90 -16.83 -8.60
CA THR A 286 -1.58 -17.73 -7.51
C THR A 286 -0.77 -18.95 -7.92
N PHE A 287 0.05 -19.47 -7.00
CA PHE A 287 0.73 -20.73 -7.11
C PHE A 287 0.50 -21.55 -5.83
N VAL A 288 -0.58 -22.33 -5.81
CA VAL A 288 -0.94 -23.16 -4.66
C VAL A 288 -0.39 -24.57 -4.85
N LYS A 289 0.41 -25.06 -3.90
CA LYS A 289 0.95 -26.41 -3.92
C LYS A 289 0.92 -27.04 -2.53
N ILE A 290 0.18 -28.13 -2.41
CA ILE A 290 0.20 -29.03 -1.27
C ILE A 290 1.18 -30.15 -1.62
N HIS A 291 2.26 -30.28 -0.86
CA HIS A 291 3.33 -31.23 -1.13
C HIS A 291 3.00 -32.59 -0.52
N GLU A 292 2.62 -33.55 -1.36
CA GLU A 292 2.28 -34.91 -0.96
C GLU A 292 3.44 -35.60 -0.23
N GLY A 293 3.12 -36.29 0.87
CA GLY A 293 4.09 -37.02 1.67
C GLY A 293 5.03 -36.15 2.50
N LYS A 294 4.92 -34.81 2.45
CA LYS A 294 5.73 -33.90 3.25
C LYS A 294 4.99 -33.45 4.52
N GLY A 295 5.73 -33.38 5.61
CA GLY A 295 5.27 -32.77 6.86
C GLY A 295 5.57 -31.24 6.91
N HIS A 296 5.84 -30.75 8.12
CA HIS A 296 6.19 -29.35 8.31
C HIS A 296 7.46 -28.93 7.54
N TRP A 297 8.45 -29.82 7.42
CA TRP A 297 9.61 -29.65 6.57
C TRP A 297 9.34 -30.25 5.18
N MET A 298 9.43 -29.42 4.14
CA MET A 298 9.11 -29.81 2.75
C MET A 298 10.36 -30.19 1.93
N ASP A 299 11.51 -30.44 2.59
CA ASP A 299 12.78 -30.81 1.95
C ASP A 299 13.26 -29.84 0.84
N ARG A 300 12.88 -28.56 0.97
CA ARG A 300 13.13 -27.46 0.01
C ARG A 300 12.36 -27.59 -1.33
N ASP A 301 11.38 -28.47 -1.43
CA ASP A 301 10.50 -28.54 -2.62
C ASP A 301 9.69 -27.25 -2.81
N ASP A 302 9.48 -26.50 -1.74
CA ASP A 302 8.85 -25.18 -1.69
C ASP A 302 9.70 -24.09 -2.38
N ALA A 303 11.02 -24.31 -2.58
CA ALA A 303 11.90 -23.39 -3.31
C ALA A 303 11.45 -23.19 -4.77
N ALA A 304 10.57 -24.06 -5.31
CA ALA A 304 9.89 -23.85 -6.59
C ALA A 304 9.12 -22.52 -6.68
N ALA A 305 8.80 -21.89 -5.54
CA ALA A 305 8.20 -20.58 -5.52
C ALA A 305 9.14 -19.48 -6.04
N LEU A 306 10.46 -19.56 -5.83
CA LEU A 306 11.39 -18.48 -6.19
C LEU A 306 11.41 -18.20 -7.71
N PRO A 307 11.65 -19.20 -8.60
CA PRO A 307 11.62 -18.95 -10.05
C PRO A 307 10.21 -18.59 -10.55
N TRP A 308 9.14 -18.92 -9.82
CA TRP A 308 7.80 -18.47 -10.14
C TRP A 308 7.62 -17.00 -9.78
N MET A 309 8.03 -16.57 -8.57
CA MET A 309 7.97 -15.18 -8.12
C MET A 309 8.79 -14.25 -9.02
N ALA A 310 9.98 -14.67 -9.45
CA ALA A 310 10.89 -13.88 -10.29
C ALA A 310 10.29 -13.44 -11.64
N LYS A 311 9.17 -14.05 -12.07
CA LYS A 311 8.46 -13.69 -13.31
C LYS A 311 7.66 -12.40 -13.19
N TYR A 312 7.43 -11.91 -11.98
CA TYR A 312 6.52 -10.81 -11.72
C TYR A 312 7.27 -9.54 -11.33
N SER A 313 6.71 -8.42 -11.75
CA SER A 313 7.08 -7.09 -11.29
C SER A 313 5.83 -6.39 -10.75
N ARG A 314 5.99 -5.58 -9.73
CA ARG A 314 4.92 -4.78 -9.17
C ARG A 314 4.43 -3.75 -10.20
N ASN A 315 3.12 -3.62 -10.34
CA ASN A 315 2.52 -2.47 -10.98
C ASN A 315 2.25 -1.39 -9.93
N PRO A 316 2.96 -0.23 -9.93
CA PRO A 316 2.77 0.81 -8.91
C PRO A 316 1.41 1.53 -9.05
N VAL A 317 0.78 1.47 -10.23
CA VAL A 317 -0.48 2.16 -10.56
C VAL A 317 -1.55 1.19 -11.09
N PRO A 318 -1.93 0.16 -10.31
CA PRO A 318 -2.88 -0.84 -10.77
C PRO A 318 -4.24 -0.22 -11.11
N ASP A 319 -4.98 -0.86 -12.02
CA ASP A 319 -6.31 -0.41 -12.43
C ASP A 319 -7.38 -0.55 -11.33
N ARG A 320 -7.16 -1.44 -10.38
CA ARG A 320 -8.03 -1.67 -9.23
C ARG A 320 -7.22 -1.94 -7.98
N VAL A 321 -7.57 -1.27 -6.89
CA VAL A 321 -6.99 -1.48 -5.55
C VAL A 321 -8.07 -2.05 -4.65
N VAL A 322 -7.76 -3.12 -3.95
CA VAL A 322 -8.53 -3.64 -2.81
C VAL A 322 -7.65 -3.49 -1.58
N TRP A 323 -8.14 -2.80 -0.57
CA TRP A 323 -7.38 -2.44 0.61
C TRP A 323 -8.21 -2.63 1.88
N ILE A 324 -7.64 -3.25 2.89
CA ILE A 324 -8.21 -3.37 4.23
C ILE A 324 -7.20 -2.72 5.19
N PRO A 325 -7.34 -1.42 5.47
CA PRO A 325 -6.48 -0.72 6.40
C PRO A 325 -6.50 -1.38 7.79
N SER A 326 -5.36 -1.42 8.45
CA SER A 326 -5.23 -1.89 9.83
C SER A 326 -4.41 -0.89 10.64
N GLY A 327 -4.48 -0.94 11.96
CA GLY A 327 -3.70 -0.07 12.85
C GLY A 327 -2.18 -0.24 12.72
N ALA A 328 -1.73 -1.35 12.12
CA ALA A 328 -0.32 -1.62 11.85
C ALA A 328 0.15 -0.99 10.53
N SER A 329 -0.75 -0.87 9.53
CA SER A 329 -0.40 -0.44 8.18
C SER A 329 -0.29 1.09 8.07
N ARG A 330 0.35 1.53 6.98
CA ARG A 330 0.29 2.94 6.56
C ARG A 330 -1.14 3.35 6.22
N ARG A 331 -1.37 4.66 6.24
CA ARG A 331 -2.65 5.26 5.85
C ARG A 331 -2.80 5.43 4.33
N SER A 332 -2.01 4.70 3.55
CA SER A 332 -2.01 4.73 2.08
C SER A 332 -1.70 3.35 1.50
N MET A 333 -2.29 3.07 0.32
CA MET A 333 -2.11 1.84 -0.46
C MET A 333 -2.14 2.18 -1.95
N SER A 334 -1.04 1.94 -2.67
CA SER A 334 -0.89 2.34 -4.07
C SER A 334 -1.21 3.84 -4.27
N TRP A 335 -2.25 4.14 -5.05
CA TRP A 335 -2.73 5.51 -5.34
C TRP A 335 -3.92 5.96 -4.46
N LEU A 336 -4.20 5.22 -3.36
CA LEU A 336 -5.23 5.58 -2.38
C LEU A 336 -4.59 6.02 -1.06
N ALA A 337 -5.20 6.98 -0.38
CA ALA A 337 -4.85 7.31 0.99
C ALA A 337 -6.07 7.71 1.81
N LEU A 338 -5.96 7.56 3.13
CA LEU A 338 -6.92 8.07 4.10
C LEU A 338 -6.48 9.46 4.56
N PRO A 339 -7.32 10.49 4.46
CA PRO A 339 -7.01 11.82 4.95
C PRO A 339 -6.85 11.82 6.48
N GLU A 340 -6.24 12.89 6.99
CA GLU A 340 -6.14 13.10 8.42
C GLU A 340 -7.53 13.10 9.08
N GLY A 341 -7.62 12.48 10.27
CA GLY A 341 -8.88 12.33 11.00
C GLY A 341 -9.83 11.24 10.49
N ALA A 342 -9.52 10.55 9.38
CA ALA A 342 -10.29 9.37 8.98
C ALA A 342 -10.07 8.19 9.96
N PRO A 343 -11.03 7.25 10.10
CA PRO A 343 -10.85 6.03 10.88
C PRO A 343 -9.56 5.30 10.50
N VAL A 344 -8.89 4.68 11.48
CA VAL A 344 -7.67 3.89 11.23
C VAL A 344 -8.03 2.56 10.54
N GLU A 345 -9.17 1.99 10.90
CA GLU A 345 -9.68 0.73 10.36
C GLU A 345 -11.09 0.93 9.80
N PRO A 346 -11.22 1.58 8.63
CA PRO A 346 -12.53 1.86 8.04
C PRO A 346 -13.19 0.62 7.41
N GLY A 347 -12.58 -0.55 7.52
CA GLY A 347 -13.02 -1.75 6.84
C GLY A 347 -12.45 -1.85 5.42
N ARG A 348 -13.16 -2.54 4.53
CA ARG A 348 -12.73 -2.78 3.16
C ARG A 348 -12.91 -1.54 2.29
N ILE A 349 -11.87 -1.20 1.53
CA ILE A 349 -11.90 -0.16 0.50
C ILE A 349 -11.61 -0.83 -0.86
N ALA A 350 -12.40 -0.53 -1.87
CA ALA A 350 -12.17 -1.00 -3.23
C ALA A 350 -12.44 0.13 -4.23
N VAL A 351 -11.45 0.43 -5.05
CA VAL A 351 -11.51 1.51 -6.04
C VAL A 351 -10.95 1.01 -7.36
N ARG A 352 -11.65 1.28 -8.45
CA ARG A 352 -11.25 0.91 -9.80
C ARG A 352 -11.13 2.16 -10.67
N ARG A 353 -10.18 2.14 -11.59
CA ARG A 353 -10.01 3.14 -12.64
C ARG A 353 -10.18 2.51 -14.02
N GLU A 354 -10.91 3.17 -14.89
CA GLU A 354 -11.08 2.80 -16.29
C GLU A 354 -11.15 4.07 -17.16
N GLY A 355 -10.16 4.26 -18.01
CA GLY A 355 -9.99 5.52 -18.75
C GLY A 355 -9.91 6.72 -17.82
N GLN A 356 -10.76 7.73 -18.03
CA GLN A 356 -10.85 8.95 -17.21
C GLN A 356 -11.78 8.79 -15.98
N THR A 357 -12.33 7.61 -15.74
CA THR A 357 -13.28 7.37 -14.65
C THR A 357 -12.63 6.57 -13.53
N VAL A 358 -12.76 7.08 -12.30
CA VAL A 358 -12.43 6.39 -11.04
C VAL A 358 -13.76 6.02 -10.35
N THR A 359 -13.97 4.75 -10.10
CA THR A 359 -15.17 4.23 -9.42
C THR A 359 -14.80 3.77 -8.01
N ILE A 360 -15.38 4.39 -6.99
CA ILE A 360 -15.34 3.91 -5.61
C ILE A 360 -16.39 2.82 -5.50
N GLU A 361 -15.93 1.57 -5.52
CA GLU A 361 -16.79 0.37 -5.42
C GLU A 361 -17.23 0.12 -3.96
N ASP A 362 -16.32 0.45 -3.02
CA ASP A 362 -16.51 0.33 -1.59
C ASP A 362 -15.58 1.33 -0.89
N ALA A 363 -16.08 2.05 0.08
CA ALA A 363 -15.30 2.97 0.90
C ALA A 363 -15.19 2.51 2.38
N GLY A 364 -15.82 1.36 2.72
CA GLY A 364 -16.00 0.98 4.12
C GLY A 364 -16.65 2.12 4.93
N ASP A 365 -16.10 2.40 6.10
CA ASP A 365 -16.53 3.50 6.96
C ASP A 365 -15.74 4.81 6.73
N ALA A 366 -14.96 4.89 5.64
CA ALA A 366 -14.21 6.09 5.31
C ALA A 366 -15.17 7.15 4.69
N ALA A 367 -15.40 8.23 5.42
CA ALA A 367 -16.21 9.35 4.91
C ALA A 367 -15.51 10.14 3.79
N ARG A 368 -14.21 9.99 3.64
CA ARG A 368 -13.37 10.68 2.63
C ARG A 368 -12.19 9.80 2.23
N LEU A 369 -11.78 9.90 0.97
CA LEU A 369 -10.59 9.28 0.42
C LEU A 369 -9.72 10.33 -0.30
N LEU A 370 -8.40 10.14 -0.25
CA LEU A 370 -7.46 10.82 -1.12
C LEU A 370 -7.16 9.92 -2.32
N LEU A 371 -7.28 10.46 -3.53
CA LEU A 371 -6.91 9.81 -4.77
C LEU A 371 -5.67 10.49 -5.32
N ARG A 372 -4.59 9.72 -5.50
CA ARG A 372 -3.29 10.16 -6.00
C ARG A 372 -3.16 9.71 -7.45
N LEU A 373 -2.99 10.65 -8.34
CA LEU A 373 -3.11 10.39 -9.76
C LEU A 373 -1.88 10.91 -10.51
N ASP A 374 -1.60 10.31 -11.65
CA ASP A 374 -0.58 10.78 -12.59
C ASP A 374 -0.88 10.40 -14.05
N ASP A 375 -0.01 10.86 -14.95
CA ASP A 375 -0.12 10.65 -16.38
C ASP A 375 0.03 9.18 -16.85
N ARG A 376 0.50 8.28 -15.99
CA ARG A 376 0.51 6.82 -16.25
C ARG A 376 -0.89 6.21 -16.12
N MET A 377 -1.79 6.90 -15.43
CA MET A 377 -3.10 6.40 -15.06
C MET A 377 -4.21 6.94 -15.96
N LEU A 378 -4.19 8.24 -16.22
CA LEU A 378 -5.21 8.99 -16.93
C LEU A 378 -4.62 10.36 -17.35
N ASP A 379 -5.37 11.13 -18.12
CA ASP A 379 -4.98 12.50 -18.46
C ASP A 379 -5.52 13.48 -17.39
N PRO A 380 -4.67 14.03 -16.50
CA PRO A 380 -5.11 14.98 -15.48
C PRO A 380 -5.57 16.34 -16.04
N ASP A 381 -5.18 16.71 -17.27
CA ASP A 381 -5.61 17.93 -17.93
C ASP A 381 -7.03 17.80 -18.49
N GLY A 382 -7.51 16.58 -18.73
CA GLY A 382 -8.90 16.25 -19.04
C GLY A 382 -9.77 16.18 -17.78
N ALA A 383 -11.09 16.09 -17.97
CA ALA A 383 -12.00 15.87 -16.87
C ALA A 383 -11.78 14.47 -16.26
N VAL A 384 -11.32 14.43 -15.03
CA VAL A 384 -11.26 13.21 -14.21
C VAL A 384 -12.61 13.04 -13.54
N ARG A 385 -13.27 11.92 -13.81
CA ARG A 385 -14.58 11.64 -13.25
C ARG A 385 -14.48 10.63 -12.11
N VAL A 386 -14.88 11.04 -10.90
CA VAL A 386 -14.93 10.12 -9.74
C VAL A 386 -16.39 9.87 -9.41
N VAL A 387 -16.77 8.59 -9.28
CA VAL A 387 -18.14 8.17 -8.99
C VAL A 387 -18.20 7.16 -7.85
N GLN A 388 -19.33 7.17 -7.12
CA GLN A 388 -19.71 6.14 -6.16
C GLN A 388 -21.20 5.82 -6.34
N GLY A 389 -21.51 4.61 -6.81
CA GLY A 389 -22.87 4.30 -7.31
C GLY A 389 -23.28 5.27 -8.41
N ASP A 390 -24.45 5.88 -8.26
CA ASP A 390 -24.97 6.87 -9.21
C ASP A 390 -24.50 8.32 -8.94
N ARG A 391 -23.69 8.52 -7.91
CA ARG A 391 -23.23 9.87 -7.50
C ARG A 391 -21.92 10.22 -8.16
N VAL A 392 -21.85 11.42 -8.74
CA VAL A 392 -20.61 12.03 -9.23
C VAL A 392 -20.00 12.83 -8.08
N LEU A 393 -18.79 12.47 -7.67
CA LEU A 393 -18.06 13.09 -6.55
C LEU A 393 -17.06 14.15 -7.05
N HIS A 394 -16.54 13.96 -8.26
CA HIS A 394 -15.65 14.89 -8.95
C HIS A 394 -15.82 14.74 -10.45
N ASP A 395 -15.76 15.83 -11.21
CA ASP A 395 -15.80 15.81 -12.67
C ASP A 395 -15.10 17.08 -13.21
N ALA A 396 -13.78 17.12 -13.07
CA ALA A 396 -12.95 18.26 -13.45
C ALA A 396 -11.50 17.81 -13.64
N PRO A 397 -10.64 18.62 -14.28
CA PRO A 397 -9.20 18.41 -14.30
C PRO A 397 -8.58 18.45 -12.89
N VAL A 398 -7.44 17.75 -12.71
CA VAL A 398 -6.70 17.68 -11.46
C VAL A 398 -5.29 18.24 -11.66
N PRO A 399 -4.93 19.37 -11.04
CA PRO A 399 -3.64 20.01 -11.30
C PRO A 399 -2.48 19.16 -10.78
N ARG A 400 -1.41 19.09 -11.54
CA ARG A 400 -0.11 18.61 -11.08
C ARG A 400 0.55 19.68 -10.24
N THR A 401 1.10 19.34 -9.07
CA THR A 401 1.72 20.30 -8.14
C THR A 401 2.98 19.75 -7.50
N ILE A 402 3.91 20.62 -7.15
CA ILE A 402 5.09 20.27 -6.34
C ILE A 402 4.67 19.76 -4.96
N GLY A 403 3.65 20.37 -4.36
CA GLY A 403 3.15 19.98 -3.05
C GLY A 403 2.68 18.52 -3.00
N ALA A 404 1.93 18.08 -4.01
CA ALA A 404 1.51 16.68 -4.12
C ALA A 404 2.70 15.74 -4.31
N LEU A 405 3.68 16.09 -5.15
CA LEU A 405 4.92 15.32 -5.33
C LEU A 405 5.69 15.16 -4.02
N VAL A 406 5.92 16.25 -3.28
CA VAL A 406 6.63 16.20 -1.98
C VAL A 406 5.87 15.34 -0.98
N THR A 407 4.56 15.58 -0.82
CA THR A 407 3.73 14.85 0.14
C THR A 407 3.72 13.35 -0.15
N THR A 408 3.52 12.97 -1.41
CA THR A 408 3.41 11.56 -1.79
C THR A 408 4.75 10.84 -1.78
N LEU A 409 5.85 11.52 -2.17
CA LEU A 409 7.20 10.96 -2.07
C LEU A 409 7.57 10.65 -0.61
N LEU A 410 7.33 11.58 0.32
CA LEU A 410 7.64 11.39 1.74
C LEU A 410 6.74 10.36 2.42
N ASP A 411 5.44 10.35 2.07
CA ASP A 411 4.52 9.35 2.60
C ASP A 411 4.91 7.94 2.17
N ARG A 412 5.41 7.78 0.95
CA ARG A 412 5.68 6.46 0.37
C ARG A 412 7.13 6.00 0.49
N GLY A 413 8.11 6.91 0.49
CA GLY A 413 9.51 6.55 0.38
C GLY A 413 9.82 5.75 -0.90
N ASP A 414 9.04 5.98 -1.94
CA ASP A 414 9.09 5.23 -3.19
C ASP A 414 8.94 6.17 -4.39
N PRO A 415 9.99 6.32 -5.21
CA PRO A 415 9.95 7.17 -6.40
C PRO A 415 8.84 6.83 -7.40
N GLN A 416 8.42 5.54 -7.44
CA GLN A 416 7.34 5.10 -8.33
C GLN A 416 5.94 5.51 -7.84
N LEU A 417 5.82 5.90 -6.56
CA LEU A 417 4.59 6.34 -5.91
C LEU A 417 4.61 7.82 -5.53
N ALA A 418 5.50 8.62 -6.17
CA ALA A 418 5.50 10.07 -6.11
C ALA A 418 4.50 10.61 -7.14
N PHE A 419 3.30 10.97 -6.70
CA PHE A 419 2.19 11.43 -7.54
C PHE A 419 2.13 12.96 -7.62
N PRO A 420 2.02 13.56 -8.82
CA PRO A 420 1.90 15.01 -8.97
C PRO A 420 0.50 15.54 -8.69
N CYS A 421 -0.52 14.68 -8.71
CA CYS A 421 -1.91 15.06 -8.54
C CYS A 421 -2.49 14.36 -7.30
N GLU A 422 -3.22 15.10 -6.46
CA GLU A 422 -3.98 14.55 -5.34
C GLU A 422 -5.32 15.27 -5.23
N ILE A 423 -6.40 14.51 -5.08
CA ILE A 423 -7.73 15.03 -4.79
C ILE A 423 -8.35 14.32 -3.60
N GLU A 424 -9.04 15.08 -2.76
CA GLU A 424 -9.89 14.53 -1.70
C GLU A 424 -11.33 14.45 -2.19
N VAL A 425 -11.95 13.31 -2.03
CA VAL A 425 -13.36 13.10 -2.37
C VAL A 425 -14.14 12.65 -1.13
N ALA A 426 -15.35 13.19 -0.99
CA ALA A 426 -16.29 12.72 0.03
C ALA A 426 -16.88 11.38 -0.41
N CYS A 427 -16.96 10.42 0.51
CA CYS A 427 -17.54 9.10 0.32
C CYS A 427 -18.82 9.03 1.17
N PRO A 428 -19.97 9.48 0.64
CA PRO A 428 -21.20 9.40 1.41
C PRO A 428 -21.55 7.93 1.68
N ALA A 429 -22.12 7.67 2.86
CA ALA A 429 -22.63 6.35 3.19
C ALA A 429 -23.63 5.88 2.11
N PRO A 430 -23.67 4.58 1.79
CA PRO A 430 -24.54 3.98 0.79
C PRO A 430 -26.04 4.18 1.05
#